data_7800cb44ff0cf070eeab30f33dacc19e
#
_entry.id   7800cb44ff0cf070eeab30f33dacc19e
#
_cell.length_a   1.000
_cell.length_b   1.000
_cell.length_c   1.000
_cell.angle_alpha   90.00
_cell.angle_beta   90.00
_cell.angle_gamma   90.00
#
_symmetry.space_group_name_H-M   'P 1'
#
loop_
_entity.id
_entity.type
_entity.pdbx_description
1 polymer ?
#
loop_
_entity_poly.entity_id
_entity_poly.type
_entity_poly.pdbx_seq_one_letter_code
_entity_poly.pdbx_strand_id
1 'polypeptide(L)'
;MPFPVFGGYSHYAASKGGIVALTTELAKELKRFGIVVNTVAPGPMSTPGGIYNQVTRSLPDEKKAEFGAEMTVNQVDVNPDTDAVALAVYMMCTNLADGINGDCILADKGMTHNCLYRQPAIKEFPPKAE
;
A
#
# COMPACT_ATOMS: atom_id res chain seq x y z
N MET A 1 -13.40 4.18 0.19
CA MET A 1 -14.05 3.44 -0.90
C MET A 1 -14.24 2.01 -0.47
N PRO A 2 -15.42 1.42 -0.47
CA PRO A 2 -15.53 0.00 -0.27
C PRO A 2 -14.94 -0.66 -1.52
N PHE A 3 -13.97 -1.54 -1.34
CA PHE A 3 -13.63 -2.51 -2.37
C PHE A 3 -14.89 -3.35 -2.62
N PRO A 4 -15.53 -3.28 -3.77
CA PRO A 4 -16.82 -3.91 -3.98
C PRO A 4 -16.80 -5.44 -3.88
N VAL A 5 -15.62 -6.02 -3.87
CA VAL A 5 -15.41 -7.48 -3.83
C VAL A 5 -15.27 -8.03 -2.41
N PHE A 6 -15.06 -7.17 -1.41
CA PHE A 6 -14.73 -7.62 -0.06
C PHE A 6 -15.59 -6.94 0.99
N GLY A 7 -16.89 -7.24 1.01
CA GLY A 7 -17.71 -6.95 2.19
C GLY A 7 -17.16 -7.66 3.42
N GLY A 8 -17.08 -6.98 4.58
CA GLY A 8 -16.72 -7.60 5.84
C GLY A 8 -15.32 -7.31 6.37
N TYR A 9 -14.59 -6.34 5.83
CA TYR A 9 -13.23 -5.96 6.30
C TYR A 9 -13.20 -4.96 7.46
N SER A 10 -14.33 -4.65 8.09
CA SER A 10 -14.38 -3.70 9.20
C SER A 10 -13.43 -4.09 10.36
N HIS A 11 -13.37 -5.37 10.71
CA HIS A 11 -12.44 -5.86 11.75
C HIS A 11 -10.97 -5.72 11.32
N TYR A 12 -10.66 -6.00 10.06
CA TYR A 12 -9.32 -5.78 9.50
C TYR A 12 -8.97 -4.30 9.50
N ALA A 13 -9.84 -3.43 9.00
CA ALA A 13 -9.63 -1.99 9.00
C ALA A 13 -9.44 -1.44 10.42
N ALA A 14 -10.24 -1.91 11.39
CA ALA A 14 -10.08 -1.54 12.79
C ALA A 14 -8.72 -1.97 13.35
N SER A 15 -8.27 -3.21 13.05
CA SER A 15 -6.97 -3.71 13.50
C SER A 15 -5.80 -2.91 12.90
N LYS A 16 -5.86 -2.58 11.63
CA LYS A 16 -4.80 -1.80 10.94
C LYS A 16 -4.84 -0.33 11.33
N GLY A 17 -6.02 0.25 11.51
CA GLY A 17 -6.16 1.60 12.07
C GLY A 17 -5.62 1.69 13.49
N GLY A 18 -5.80 0.64 14.30
CA GLY A 18 -5.20 0.52 15.62
C GLY A 18 -3.67 0.55 15.59
N ILE A 19 -3.04 -0.11 14.61
CA ILE A 19 -1.57 -0.07 14.44
C ILE A 19 -1.09 1.36 14.13
N VAL A 20 -1.78 2.09 13.26
CA VAL A 20 -1.42 3.48 12.93
C VAL A 20 -1.53 4.37 14.16
N ALA A 21 -2.61 4.26 14.92
CA ALA A 21 -2.78 5.02 16.16
C ALA A 21 -1.71 4.66 17.19
N LEU A 22 -1.42 3.37 17.37
CA LEU A 22 -0.38 2.88 18.27
C LEU A 22 1.01 3.42 17.88
N THR A 23 1.32 3.47 16.59
CA THR A 23 2.58 4.04 16.09
C THR A 23 2.77 5.47 16.56
N THR A 24 1.74 6.29 16.42
CA THR A 24 1.77 7.70 16.84
C THR A 24 1.98 7.83 18.36
N GLU A 25 1.30 7.02 19.15
CA GLU A 25 1.44 7.08 20.62
C GLU A 25 2.82 6.56 21.08
N LEU A 26 3.28 5.43 20.56
CA LEU A 26 4.60 4.90 20.87
C LEU A 26 5.72 5.85 20.46
N ALA A 27 5.59 6.54 19.33
CA ALA A 27 6.56 7.54 18.90
C ALA A 27 6.71 8.68 19.92
N LYS A 28 5.60 9.14 20.51
CA LYS A 28 5.60 10.16 21.56
C LYS A 28 6.25 9.65 22.85
N GLU A 29 5.84 8.46 23.30
CA GLU A 29 6.30 7.86 24.54
C GLU A 29 7.79 7.53 24.52
N LEU A 30 8.27 6.99 23.38
CA LEU A 30 9.62 6.44 23.26
C LEU A 30 10.66 7.48 22.79
N LYS A 31 10.22 8.64 22.30
CA LYS A 31 11.09 9.73 21.87
C LYS A 31 12.14 10.11 22.93
N ARG A 32 11.76 10.13 24.20
CA ARG A 32 12.67 10.45 25.33
C ARG A 32 13.83 9.47 25.47
N PHE A 33 13.72 8.28 24.86
CA PHE A 33 14.76 7.25 24.85
C PHE A 33 15.55 7.23 23.53
N GLY A 34 15.30 8.18 22.62
CA GLY A 34 15.93 8.21 21.31
C GLY A 34 15.39 7.12 20.35
N ILE A 35 14.23 6.54 20.63
CA ILE A 35 13.62 5.51 19.81
C ILE A 35 12.63 6.16 18.84
N VAL A 36 12.79 5.82 17.55
CA VAL A 36 11.92 6.23 16.46
C VAL A 36 10.95 5.10 16.15
N VAL A 37 9.69 5.43 15.97
CA VAL A 37 8.63 4.45 15.65
C VAL A 37 7.84 4.95 14.46
N ASN A 38 7.88 4.20 13.36
CA ASN A 38 7.11 4.48 12.14
C ASN A 38 6.41 3.22 11.65
N THR A 39 5.40 3.38 10.82
CA THR A 39 4.70 2.30 10.13
C THR A 39 4.91 2.42 8.63
N VAL A 40 5.13 1.30 7.95
CA VAL A 40 5.07 1.23 6.49
C VAL A 40 3.81 0.48 6.09
N ALA A 41 2.98 1.10 5.26
CA ALA A 41 1.75 0.54 4.73
C ALA A 41 1.94 0.16 3.26
N PRO A 42 2.16 -1.13 2.96
CA PRO A 42 2.29 -1.60 1.59
C PRO A 42 0.95 -1.66 0.88
N GLY A 43 0.96 -1.51 -0.44
CA GLY A 43 -0.15 -1.88 -1.30
C GLY A 43 -0.30 -3.40 -1.41
N PRO A 44 -1.27 -3.89 -2.21
CA PRO A 44 -1.46 -5.31 -2.45
C PRO A 44 -0.20 -5.93 -3.07
N MET A 45 0.27 -7.01 -2.49
CA MET A 45 1.45 -7.73 -2.99
C MET A 45 1.09 -9.18 -3.33
N SER A 46 1.54 -9.64 -4.49
CA SER A 46 1.39 -11.04 -4.91
C SER A 46 2.57 -11.86 -4.38
N THR A 47 2.53 -12.16 -3.09
CA THR A 47 3.53 -13.03 -2.46
C THR A 47 3.04 -14.47 -2.40
N PRO A 48 3.93 -15.48 -2.48
CA PRO A 48 3.55 -16.87 -2.27
C PRO A 48 2.85 -17.03 -0.91
N GLY A 49 1.64 -17.61 -0.91
CA GLY A 49 0.84 -17.80 0.31
C GLY A 49 0.11 -16.52 0.81
N GLY A 50 0.32 -15.36 0.22
CA GLY A 50 -0.41 -14.13 0.55
C GLY A 50 -1.88 -14.19 0.13
N ILE A 51 -2.73 -13.40 0.79
CA ILE A 51 -4.19 -13.37 0.54
C ILE A 51 -4.49 -13.03 -0.92
N TYR A 52 -3.80 -12.04 -1.50
CA TYR A 52 -3.97 -11.65 -2.90
C TYR A 52 -3.71 -12.84 -3.84
N ASN A 53 -2.62 -13.57 -3.62
CA ASN A 53 -2.26 -14.74 -4.40
C ASN A 53 -3.28 -15.88 -4.23
N GLN A 54 -3.78 -16.10 -3.02
CA GLN A 54 -4.82 -17.12 -2.76
C GLN A 54 -6.13 -16.75 -3.46
N VAL A 55 -6.59 -15.50 -3.37
CA VAL A 55 -7.80 -15.02 -4.03
C VAL A 55 -7.66 -15.15 -5.54
N THR A 56 -6.58 -14.67 -6.11
CA THR A 56 -6.35 -14.74 -7.57
C THR A 56 -6.32 -16.18 -8.08
N ARG A 57 -5.74 -17.11 -7.31
CA ARG A 57 -5.71 -18.53 -7.68
C ARG A 57 -7.09 -19.19 -7.60
N SER A 58 -7.96 -18.75 -6.71
CA SER A 58 -9.30 -19.31 -6.54
C SER A 58 -10.33 -18.76 -7.52
N LEU A 59 -10.02 -17.68 -8.23
CA LEU A 59 -10.92 -17.09 -9.22
C LEU A 59 -10.89 -17.87 -10.54
N PRO A 60 -12.04 -18.04 -11.22
CA PRO A 60 -12.08 -18.47 -12.61
C PRO A 60 -11.27 -17.55 -13.50
N ASP A 61 -10.67 -18.08 -14.57
CA ASP A 61 -9.77 -17.30 -15.45
C ASP A 61 -10.43 -16.06 -16.05
N GLU A 62 -11.72 -16.14 -16.38
CA GLU A 62 -12.52 -15.02 -16.86
C GLU A 62 -12.58 -13.86 -15.84
N LYS A 63 -12.64 -14.19 -14.55
CA LYS A 63 -12.69 -13.19 -13.46
C LYS A 63 -11.33 -12.68 -13.02
N LYS A 64 -10.25 -13.39 -13.34
CA LYS A 64 -8.89 -12.93 -13.02
C LYS A 64 -8.54 -11.64 -13.74
N ALA A 65 -8.91 -11.53 -15.00
CA ALA A 65 -8.67 -10.32 -15.80
C ALA A 65 -9.48 -9.13 -15.28
N GLU A 66 -10.76 -9.36 -14.95
CA GLU A 66 -11.63 -8.34 -14.35
C GLU A 66 -11.10 -7.87 -12.98
N PHE A 67 -10.74 -8.81 -12.13
CA PHE A 67 -10.14 -8.53 -10.83
C PHE A 67 -8.82 -7.76 -10.95
N GLY A 68 -7.96 -8.14 -11.89
CA GLY A 68 -6.73 -7.42 -12.19
C GLY A 68 -6.99 -5.98 -12.66
N ALA A 69 -7.98 -5.80 -13.55
CA ALA A 69 -8.37 -4.47 -14.04
C ALA A 69 -8.96 -3.59 -12.92
N GLU A 70 -9.77 -4.14 -12.02
CA GLU A 70 -10.28 -3.43 -10.85
C GLU A 70 -9.16 -3.02 -9.88
N MET A 71 -8.15 -3.87 -9.72
CA MET A 71 -6.97 -3.57 -8.88
C MET A 71 -6.03 -2.56 -9.55
N THR A 72 -6.05 -2.48 -10.88
CA THR A 72 -5.22 -1.54 -11.66
C THR A 72 -5.98 -0.22 -11.90
N VAL A 73 -6.43 0.42 -10.84
CA VAL A 73 -7.12 1.71 -10.96
C VAL A 73 -6.16 2.73 -11.60
N ASN A 74 -6.56 3.30 -12.75
CA ASN A 74 -5.83 4.34 -13.47
C ASN A 74 -4.45 3.93 -14.04
N GLN A 75 -4.27 2.70 -14.43
CA GLN A 75 -3.02 2.20 -15.05
C GLN A 75 -1.77 2.33 -14.16
N VAL A 76 -1.96 2.56 -12.88
CA VAL A 76 -0.86 2.47 -11.91
C VAL A 76 -0.66 1.01 -11.57
N ASP A 77 0.58 0.53 -11.66
CA ASP A 77 0.94 -0.81 -11.17
C ASP A 77 0.74 -0.83 -9.65
N VAL A 78 -0.41 -1.37 -9.23
CA VAL A 78 -0.83 -1.44 -7.83
C VAL A 78 -0.29 -2.67 -7.11
N ASN A 79 0.54 -3.46 -7.77
CA ASN A 79 1.21 -4.62 -7.19
C ASN A 79 2.68 -4.27 -6.91
N PRO A 80 2.98 -3.56 -5.80
CA PRO A 80 4.34 -3.18 -5.49
C PRO A 80 5.21 -4.42 -5.35
N ASP A 81 6.41 -4.33 -5.88
CA ASP A 81 7.46 -5.29 -5.65
C ASP A 81 7.77 -5.37 -4.15
N THR A 82 7.96 -6.58 -3.64
CA THR A 82 8.36 -6.81 -2.24
C THR A 82 9.66 -6.09 -1.91
N ASP A 83 10.57 -5.98 -2.87
CA ASP A 83 11.85 -5.28 -2.70
C ASP A 83 11.63 -3.77 -2.53
N ALA A 84 10.68 -3.18 -3.26
CA ALA A 84 10.34 -1.77 -3.09
C ALA A 84 9.79 -1.46 -1.69
N VAL A 85 8.97 -2.37 -1.14
CA VAL A 85 8.48 -2.25 0.24
C VAL A 85 9.61 -2.44 1.25
N ALA A 86 10.49 -3.43 1.02
CA ALA A 86 11.66 -3.67 1.86
C ALA A 86 12.60 -2.46 1.88
N LEU A 87 12.80 -1.80 0.73
CA LEU A 87 13.59 -0.56 0.65
C LEU A 87 12.95 0.59 1.42
N ALA A 88 11.61 0.72 1.41
CA ALA A 88 10.93 1.71 2.22
C ALA A 88 11.14 1.46 3.72
N VAL A 89 11.07 0.21 4.16
CA VAL A 89 11.39 -0.18 5.55
C VAL A 89 12.85 0.12 5.87
N TYR A 90 13.77 -0.25 4.99
CA TYR A 90 15.20 0.01 5.17
C TYR A 90 15.48 1.50 5.31
N MET A 91 14.89 2.34 4.47
CA MET A 91 15.03 3.80 4.55
C MET A 91 14.59 4.33 5.92
N MET A 92 13.48 3.82 6.47
CA MET A 92 12.99 4.22 7.81
C MET A 92 13.93 3.79 8.95
N CYS A 93 14.82 2.84 8.72
CA CYS A 93 15.81 2.37 9.70
C CYS A 93 17.18 3.06 9.54
N THR A 94 17.30 4.06 8.69
CA THR A 94 18.55 4.79 8.43
C THR A 94 18.41 6.27 8.74
N ASN A 95 19.53 6.98 8.78
CA ASN A 95 19.58 8.43 8.98
C ASN A 95 18.85 9.23 7.87
N LEU A 96 18.47 8.58 6.76
CA LEU A 96 17.67 9.21 5.71
C LEU A 96 16.26 9.59 6.22
N ALA A 97 15.80 8.98 7.29
CA ALA A 97 14.49 9.22 7.89
C ALA A 97 14.55 9.88 9.27
N ASP A 98 15.66 10.50 9.66
CA ASP A 98 15.87 11.08 11.00
C ASP A 98 14.80 12.09 11.42
N GLY A 99 14.17 12.77 10.45
CA GLY A 99 13.08 13.71 10.69
C GLY A 99 11.70 13.09 10.82
N ILE A 100 11.55 11.76 10.59
CA ILE A 100 10.27 11.08 10.51
C ILE A 100 10.08 10.20 11.74
N ASN A 101 9.06 10.54 12.56
CA ASN A 101 8.73 9.76 13.75
C ASN A 101 7.23 9.82 14.04
N GLY A 102 6.59 8.70 14.17
CA GLY A 102 5.16 8.55 14.42
C GLY A 102 4.29 8.60 13.16
N ASP A 103 4.88 8.41 11.99
CA ASP A 103 4.19 8.50 10.71
C ASP A 103 3.87 7.12 10.10
N CYS A 104 2.95 7.12 9.15
CA CYS A 104 2.59 5.97 8.34
C CYS A 104 2.96 6.23 6.89
N ILE A 105 4.04 5.61 6.44
CA ILE A 105 4.59 5.77 5.09
C ILE A 105 3.88 4.81 4.14
N LEU A 106 3.25 5.35 3.11
CA LEU A 106 2.59 4.55 2.08
C LEU A 106 3.62 4.04 1.07
N ALA A 107 3.73 2.72 0.96
CA ALA A 107 4.56 2.03 -0.04
C ALA A 107 3.66 1.26 -1.02
N ASP A 108 2.72 1.96 -1.65
CA ASP A 108 1.61 1.41 -2.42
C ASP A 108 1.57 1.89 -3.89
N LYS A 109 2.65 2.50 -4.37
CA LYS A 109 2.75 3.10 -5.72
C LYS A 109 1.61 4.09 -6.02
N GLY A 110 1.11 4.78 -5.02
CA GLY A 110 0.06 5.79 -5.16
C GLY A 110 -1.37 5.25 -5.14
N MET A 111 -1.59 3.98 -4.86
CA MET A 111 -2.92 3.37 -4.84
C MET A 111 -3.90 4.09 -3.90
N THR A 112 -3.47 4.45 -2.69
CA THR A 112 -4.31 5.14 -1.70
C THR A 112 -4.67 6.56 -2.11
N HIS A 113 -3.84 7.20 -2.93
CA HIS A 113 -4.05 8.55 -3.42
C HIS A 113 -4.76 8.60 -4.77
N ASN A 114 -5.20 7.46 -5.30
CA ASN A 114 -5.98 7.43 -6.53
C ASN A 114 -7.27 8.21 -6.36
N CYS A 115 -7.42 9.23 -7.20
CA CYS A 115 -8.58 10.10 -7.21
C CYS A 115 -9.85 9.28 -7.52
N LEU A 116 -10.96 9.58 -6.84
CA LEU A 116 -12.29 8.97 -7.08
C LEU A 116 -12.84 9.26 -8.49
N TYR A 117 -12.24 10.19 -9.21
CA TYR A 117 -12.56 10.49 -10.59
C TYR A 117 -11.77 9.56 -11.49
N ARG A 118 -12.49 8.74 -12.27
CA ARG A 118 -11.92 8.07 -13.43
C ARG A 118 -11.29 9.13 -14.31
N GLN A 119 -10.00 9.31 -14.21
CA GLN A 119 -9.30 10.11 -15.19
C GLN A 119 -9.42 9.37 -16.52
N PRO A 120 -9.82 10.06 -17.61
CA PRO A 120 -9.72 9.46 -18.93
C PRO A 120 -8.28 8.98 -19.10
N ALA A 121 -8.12 7.75 -19.58
CA ALA A 121 -6.80 7.22 -19.85
C ALA A 121 -5.99 8.28 -20.60
N ILE A 122 -4.94 8.80 -19.97
CA ILE A 122 -3.99 9.66 -20.66
C ILE A 122 -3.29 8.74 -21.65
N LYS A 123 -3.78 8.75 -22.88
CA LYS A 123 -3.30 7.84 -23.93
C LYS A 123 -1.84 8.06 -24.29
N GLU A 124 -1.30 9.23 -23.96
CA GLU A 124 0.08 9.57 -24.28
C GLU A 124 0.63 10.53 -23.20
N PHE A 125 1.45 10.04 -22.34
CA PHE A 125 2.44 10.86 -21.67
C PHE A 125 3.54 11.15 -22.70
N PRO A 126 4.25 12.30 -22.62
CA PRO A 126 5.14 12.71 -23.69
C PRO A 126 6.03 11.55 -24.15
N PRO A 127 6.27 11.43 -25.47
CA PRO A 127 7.05 10.34 -26.02
C PRO A 127 8.40 10.27 -25.28
N LYS A 128 8.85 9.06 -24.98
CA LYS A 128 10.21 8.88 -24.48
C LYS A 128 11.14 9.60 -25.43
N ALA A 129 11.91 10.56 -24.91
CA ALA A 129 12.98 11.16 -25.69
C ALA A 129 13.89 10.03 -26.19
N GLU A 130 14.11 9.97 -27.52
CA GLU A 130 15.05 9.04 -28.13
C GLU A 130 16.46 9.29 -27.65
#